data_7c326410262400f42de2175f3d59456b
#
_entry.id   7c326410262400f42de2175f3d59456b
#
_cell.length_a   1.000
_cell.length_b   1.000
_cell.length_c   1.000
_cell.angle_alpha   90.00
_cell.angle_beta   90.00
_cell.angle_gamma   90.00
#
_symmetry.space_group_name_H-M   'P 1'
#
loop_
_entity.id
_entity.type
_entity.pdbx_description
1 polymer ?
#
loop_
_entity_poly.entity_id
_entity_poly.type
_entity_poly.pdbx_seq_one_letter_code
_entity_poly.pdbx_strand_id
1 'polypeptide(L)'
;MSRIVIDSWPFNNEVGKLLVELEEDFNSLTRKNIKMPKLKILNETPLDFQEKFLFDNWEVSYLDLMEVNQGSPLVGSLSINGQVIIKEQGFGGPLLYFNRKIYIPVFIRRFYVVGFRLATLNVDDLSIEYIGGIEDLIYLKEIKGNRIYFYTDIYKSTEKNLTLY
;
A
#
# COMPACT_ATOMS: atom_id res chain seq x y z
N MET A 1 -21.24 54.85 10.93
CA MET A 1 -21.62 54.28 9.59
C MET A 1 -20.86 55.09 8.56
N SER A 2 -19.75 54.54 8.06
CA SER A 2 -19.03 55.18 6.98
C SER A 2 -18.66 54.05 6.00
N ARG A 3 -19.34 54.06 4.86
CA ARG A 3 -19.00 53.21 3.69
C ARG A 3 -17.75 53.77 3.05
N ILE A 4 -16.69 53.03 2.99
CA ILE A 4 -15.54 53.32 2.15
C ILE A 4 -15.92 52.84 0.75
N VAL A 5 -16.13 53.79 -0.15
CA VAL A 5 -16.25 53.61 -1.59
C VAL A 5 -14.81 53.51 -2.10
N ILE A 6 -14.39 52.39 -2.58
CA ILE A 6 -13.12 52.24 -3.31
C ILE A 6 -13.45 52.49 -4.76
N ASP A 7 -13.20 53.74 -5.19
CA ASP A 7 -13.29 54.16 -6.58
C ASP A 7 -12.10 53.57 -7.38
N SER A 8 -12.48 52.90 -8.44
CA SER A 8 -11.83 52.66 -9.74
C SER A 8 -10.33 53.01 -9.86
N TRP A 9 -9.53 51.95 -9.80
CA TRP A 9 -8.20 51.97 -10.45
C TRP A 9 -8.29 51.16 -11.78
N PRO A 10 -7.80 51.73 -12.89
CA PRO A 10 -7.85 51.08 -14.21
C PRO A 10 -6.66 50.15 -14.42
N PHE A 11 -6.40 49.28 -13.51
CA PHE A 11 -5.49 48.16 -13.72
C PHE A 11 -6.28 46.90 -13.51
N ASN A 12 -6.47 46.13 -14.55
CA ASN A 12 -6.49 44.70 -14.40
C ASN A 12 -7.65 43.92 -14.96
N ASN A 13 -7.82 44.00 -16.26
CA ASN A 13 -8.38 42.82 -16.94
C ASN A 13 -7.33 41.70 -17.15
N GLU A 14 -6.04 42.06 -17.19
CA GLU A 14 -4.97 41.09 -17.43
C GLU A 14 -4.50 40.37 -16.14
N VAL A 15 -4.30 41.13 -15.04
CA VAL A 15 -3.90 40.50 -13.75
C VAL A 15 -5.04 39.72 -13.16
N GLY A 16 -6.29 40.15 -13.30
CA GLY A 16 -7.46 39.38 -12.91
C GLY A 16 -7.62 38.07 -13.72
N LYS A 17 -7.36 38.11 -15.03
CA LYS A 17 -7.32 36.88 -15.85
C LYS A 17 -6.16 35.97 -15.48
N LEU A 18 -4.97 36.52 -15.22
CA LEU A 18 -3.80 35.73 -14.80
C LEU A 18 -4.03 35.06 -13.44
N LEU A 19 -4.69 35.74 -12.50
CA LEU A 19 -5.04 35.14 -11.19
C LEU A 19 -6.08 34.05 -11.33
N VAL A 20 -7.07 34.22 -12.20
CA VAL A 20 -8.07 33.17 -12.45
C VAL A 20 -7.43 31.97 -13.16
N GLU A 21 -6.56 32.20 -14.15
CA GLU A 21 -5.81 31.11 -14.80
C GLU A 21 -4.89 30.39 -13.80
N LEU A 22 -4.19 31.12 -12.92
CA LEU A 22 -3.37 30.52 -11.88
C LEU A 22 -4.19 29.73 -10.84
N GLU A 23 -5.39 30.20 -10.48
CA GLU A 23 -6.30 29.47 -9.60
C GLU A 23 -6.90 28.23 -10.28
N GLU A 24 -7.21 28.32 -11.59
CA GLU A 24 -7.68 27.16 -12.36
C GLU A 24 -6.56 26.14 -12.56
N ASP A 25 -5.33 26.56 -12.84
CA ASP A 25 -4.15 25.69 -12.93
C ASP A 25 -3.79 25.08 -11.56
N PHE A 26 -3.83 25.86 -10.49
CA PHE A 26 -3.59 25.34 -9.13
C PHE A 26 -4.69 24.37 -8.72
N ASN A 27 -5.96 24.66 -9.03
CA ASN A 27 -7.07 23.74 -8.80
C ASN A 27 -7.02 22.51 -9.73
N SER A 28 -6.47 22.64 -10.94
CA SER A 28 -6.25 21.50 -11.83
C SER A 28 -5.07 20.65 -11.39
N LEU A 29 -4.00 21.26 -10.86
CA LEU A 29 -2.85 20.57 -10.27
C LEU A 29 -3.20 19.91 -8.94
N THR A 30 -4.04 20.54 -8.12
CA THR A 30 -4.53 19.92 -6.88
C THR A 30 -5.62 18.87 -7.12
N ARG A 31 -6.35 18.93 -8.24
CA ARG A 31 -7.29 17.88 -8.68
C ARG A 31 -6.61 16.76 -9.44
N LYS A 32 -5.40 16.97 -10.00
CA LYS A 32 -4.56 15.89 -10.51
C LYS A 32 -3.77 15.29 -9.38
N ASN A 33 -4.38 14.29 -8.74
CA ASN A 33 -3.68 13.22 -8.03
C ASN A 33 -2.93 13.57 -6.75
N ILE A 34 -3.67 13.87 -5.72
CA ILE A 34 -3.48 13.05 -4.53
C ILE A 34 -4.72 12.16 -4.43
N LYS A 35 -4.85 11.21 -5.34
CA LYS A 35 -5.51 9.96 -4.99
C LYS A 35 -4.56 9.33 -3.98
N MET A 36 -4.71 9.71 -2.71
CA MET A 36 -4.37 8.78 -1.64
C MET A 36 -5.00 7.47 -2.10
N PRO A 37 -4.23 6.37 -2.21
CA PRO A 37 -4.84 5.09 -2.46
C PRO A 37 -5.91 4.99 -1.39
N LYS A 38 -7.18 5.04 -1.77
CA LYS A 38 -8.27 4.65 -0.90
C LYS A 38 -7.85 3.27 -0.48
N LEU A 39 -7.41 3.16 0.77
CA LEU A 39 -7.29 1.89 1.45
C LEU A 39 -8.67 1.25 1.25
N LYS A 40 -8.81 0.45 0.23
CA LYS A 40 -9.99 -0.33 -0.02
C LYS A 40 -9.85 -1.48 0.94
N ILE A 41 -10.20 -1.19 2.21
CA ILE A 41 -10.50 -2.20 3.21
C ILE A 41 -11.80 -2.85 2.73
N LEU A 42 -11.72 -3.52 1.62
CA LEU A 42 -12.61 -4.61 1.30
C LEU A 42 -12.19 -5.74 2.23
N ASN A 43 -13.11 -6.54 2.66
CA ASN A 43 -13.03 -7.69 3.55
C ASN A 43 -11.94 -8.71 3.14
N GLU A 44 -10.76 -8.22 2.75
CA GLU A 44 -9.63 -9.05 2.37
C GLU A 44 -9.15 -9.83 3.59
N THR A 45 -8.91 -11.09 3.39
CA THR A 45 -8.40 -12.01 4.41
C THR A 45 -7.20 -12.77 3.84
N PRO A 46 -6.38 -13.40 4.66
CA PRO A 46 -5.33 -14.27 4.14
C PRO A 46 -5.82 -15.46 3.30
N LEU A 47 -7.13 -15.76 3.34
CA LEU A 47 -7.78 -16.83 2.55
C LEU A 47 -8.36 -16.31 1.23
N ASP A 48 -8.61 -15.01 1.14
CA ASP A 48 -9.24 -14.37 -0.04
C ASP A 48 -8.85 -12.89 -0.07
N PHE A 49 -8.02 -12.52 -1.02
CA PHE A 49 -7.52 -11.17 -1.22
C PHE A 49 -7.38 -10.84 -2.70
N GLN A 50 -7.23 -9.57 -3.00
CA GLN A 50 -7.05 -9.10 -4.37
C GLN A 50 -5.74 -9.61 -4.96
N GLU A 51 -5.80 -10.16 -6.17
CA GLU A 51 -4.63 -10.75 -6.85
C GLU A 51 -3.82 -9.72 -7.63
N LYS A 52 -4.42 -8.58 -8.01
CA LYS A 52 -3.77 -7.55 -8.82
C LYS A 52 -3.99 -6.18 -8.23
N PHE A 53 -2.92 -5.41 -8.16
CA PHE A 53 -2.90 -4.05 -7.61
C PHE A 53 -2.21 -3.12 -8.59
N LEU A 54 -2.64 -1.86 -8.58
CA LEU A 54 -1.94 -0.77 -9.26
C LEU A 54 -1.63 0.30 -8.23
N PHE A 55 -0.36 0.47 -7.92
CA PHE A 55 0.17 1.48 -7.00
C PHE A 55 1.05 2.45 -7.77
N ASP A 56 0.66 3.72 -7.86
CA ASP A 56 1.32 4.71 -8.69
C ASP A 56 1.46 4.20 -10.14
N ASN A 57 2.66 3.81 -10.57
CA ASN A 57 2.95 3.22 -11.87
C ASN A 57 3.40 1.75 -11.78
N TRP A 58 3.17 1.10 -10.63
CA TRP A 58 3.59 -0.28 -10.39
C TRP A 58 2.40 -1.22 -10.43
N GLU A 59 2.38 -2.11 -11.40
CA GLU A 59 1.46 -3.24 -11.43
C GLU A 59 2.05 -4.39 -10.61
N VAL A 60 1.34 -4.77 -9.55
CA VAL A 60 1.70 -5.89 -8.68
C VAL A 60 0.69 -7.00 -8.86
N SER A 61 1.13 -8.20 -9.15
CA SER A 61 0.25 -9.35 -9.38
C SER A 61 0.74 -10.58 -8.63
N TYR A 62 -0.17 -11.27 -7.98
CA TYR A 62 0.07 -12.64 -7.52
C TYR A 62 -0.10 -13.62 -8.68
N LEU A 63 0.75 -14.64 -8.70
CA LEU A 63 0.73 -15.73 -9.69
C LEU A 63 0.69 -17.05 -8.94
N ASP A 64 0.00 -18.02 -9.53
CA ASP A 64 -0.03 -19.42 -9.05
C ASP A 64 -0.43 -19.53 -7.58
N LEU A 65 -1.47 -18.80 -7.15
CA LEU A 65 -1.98 -18.85 -5.78
C LEU A 65 -2.43 -20.26 -5.42
N MET A 66 -1.98 -20.74 -4.27
CA MET A 66 -2.36 -22.03 -3.71
C MET A 66 -2.51 -21.94 -2.19
N GLU A 67 -3.34 -22.78 -1.62
CA GLU A 67 -3.41 -22.95 -0.17
C GLU A 67 -2.14 -23.66 0.35
N VAL A 68 -1.60 -23.16 1.45
CA VAL A 68 -0.47 -23.83 2.13
C VAL A 68 -0.85 -25.23 2.59
N ASN A 69 -2.08 -25.35 3.12
CA ASN A 69 -2.77 -26.60 3.48
C ASN A 69 -4.27 -26.36 3.24
N GLN A 70 -5.08 -27.39 3.30
CA GLN A 70 -6.53 -27.28 3.14
C GLN A 70 -7.14 -26.29 4.17
N GLY A 71 -7.81 -25.24 3.67
CA GLY A 71 -8.40 -24.19 4.49
C GLY A 71 -7.39 -23.21 5.11
N SER A 72 -6.18 -23.19 4.62
CA SER A 72 -5.08 -22.31 5.09
C SER A 72 -4.92 -21.07 4.20
N PRO A 73 -4.11 -20.10 4.64
CA PRO A 73 -3.80 -18.91 3.84
C PRO A 73 -3.31 -19.24 2.44
N LEU A 74 -3.68 -18.39 1.48
CA LEU A 74 -3.17 -18.45 0.13
C LEU A 74 -1.77 -17.86 0.06
N VAL A 75 -0.93 -18.49 -0.74
CA VAL A 75 0.41 -18.01 -1.09
C VAL A 75 0.68 -18.25 -2.57
N GLY A 76 1.48 -17.39 -3.17
CA GLY A 76 1.86 -17.52 -4.59
C GLY A 76 3.17 -16.82 -4.90
N SER A 77 3.57 -16.84 -6.15
CA SER A 77 4.65 -16.01 -6.65
C SER A 77 4.17 -14.56 -6.79
N LEU A 78 5.07 -13.59 -6.74
CA LEU A 78 4.78 -12.18 -6.94
C LEU A 78 5.43 -11.69 -8.23
N SER A 79 4.70 -10.89 -8.99
CA SER A 79 5.21 -10.20 -10.16
C SER A 79 5.02 -8.69 -9.99
N ILE A 80 6.05 -7.92 -10.38
CA ILE A 80 5.99 -6.45 -10.44
C ILE A 80 6.29 -6.02 -11.87
N ASN A 81 5.36 -5.32 -12.51
CA ASN A 81 5.44 -4.91 -13.92
C ASN A 81 5.82 -6.07 -14.86
N GLY A 82 5.26 -7.27 -14.60
CA GLY A 82 5.54 -8.48 -15.37
C GLY A 82 6.84 -9.20 -15.04
N GLN A 83 7.68 -8.64 -14.17
CA GLN A 83 8.88 -9.31 -13.67
C GLN A 83 8.56 -10.13 -12.42
N VAL A 84 8.78 -11.44 -12.49
CA VAL A 84 8.56 -12.35 -11.35
C VAL A 84 9.66 -12.12 -10.31
N ILE A 85 9.22 -11.85 -9.08
CA ILE A 85 10.10 -11.69 -7.92
C ILE A 85 10.33 -13.09 -7.33
N ILE A 86 11.54 -13.47 -7.10
CA ILE A 86 11.98 -14.74 -6.48
C ILE A 86 10.93 -15.87 -6.58
N LYS A 87 11.00 -16.67 -7.61
CA LYS A 87 9.99 -17.68 -8.00
C LYS A 87 9.71 -18.76 -6.94
N GLU A 88 10.58 -18.92 -5.96
CA GLU A 88 10.51 -20.00 -4.97
C GLU A 88 9.91 -19.58 -3.62
N GLN A 89 9.50 -18.31 -3.48
CA GLN A 89 8.90 -17.82 -2.24
C GLN A 89 7.39 -17.76 -2.34
N GLY A 90 6.72 -18.25 -1.28
CA GLY A 90 5.28 -18.12 -1.12
C GLY A 90 4.93 -16.77 -0.52
N PHE A 91 4.54 -15.81 -1.37
CA PHE A 91 4.02 -14.52 -0.91
C PHE A 91 2.55 -14.67 -0.54
N GLY A 92 2.18 -14.32 0.69
CA GLY A 92 0.80 -14.31 1.17
C GLY A 92 0.15 -12.94 1.01
N GLY A 93 -1.10 -12.83 1.45
CA GLY A 93 -1.88 -11.59 1.43
C GLY A 93 -2.68 -11.38 2.71
N PRO A 94 -3.40 -10.26 2.82
CA PRO A 94 -3.30 -9.08 1.97
C PRO A 94 -1.97 -8.34 2.12
N LEU A 95 -1.60 -7.53 1.13
CA LEU A 95 -0.40 -6.69 1.17
C LEU A 95 -0.74 -5.23 1.48
N LEU A 96 0.25 -4.45 1.95
CA LEU A 96 0.15 -3.00 2.12
C LEU A 96 1.24 -2.31 1.30
N TYR A 97 0.89 -1.17 0.68
CA TYR A 97 1.85 -0.32 -0.01
C TYR A 97 2.02 0.99 0.73
N PHE A 98 3.25 1.34 1.06
CA PHE A 98 3.58 2.59 1.74
C PHE A 98 5.04 3.00 1.48
N ASN A 99 5.27 4.27 1.14
CA ASN A 99 6.59 4.84 0.89
C ASN A 99 7.45 4.02 -0.10
N ARG A 100 6.88 3.68 -1.28
CA ARG A 100 7.54 2.89 -2.33
C ARG A 100 8.02 1.50 -1.88
N LYS A 101 7.45 0.99 -0.80
CA LYS A 101 7.68 -0.36 -0.29
C LYS A 101 6.35 -1.11 -0.21
N ILE A 102 6.39 -2.37 -0.61
CA ILE A 102 5.31 -3.33 -0.42
C ILE A 102 5.62 -4.11 0.85
N TYR A 103 4.69 -4.12 1.79
CA TYR A 103 4.73 -4.93 3.00
C TYR A 103 3.88 -6.16 2.77
N ILE A 104 4.46 -7.35 2.93
CA ILE A 104 3.83 -8.58 2.49
C ILE A 104 4.21 -9.75 3.41
N PRO A 105 3.26 -10.62 3.80
CA PRO A 105 3.57 -11.86 4.48
C PRO A 105 4.30 -12.81 3.52
N VAL A 106 5.36 -13.46 4.01
CA VAL A 106 6.07 -14.50 3.27
C VAL A 106 6.03 -15.80 4.06
N PHE A 107 5.54 -16.86 3.43
CA PHE A 107 5.49 -18.18 4.03
C PHE A 107 6.88 -18.79 4.06
N ILE A 108 7.30 -19.18 5.26
CA ILE A 108 8.59 -19.81 5.53
C ILE A 108 8.34 -21.28 5.88
N ARG A 109 8.96 -22.17 5.14
CA ARG A 109 8.96 -23.60 5.43
C ARG A 109 10.38 -24.13 5.44
N ARG A 110 10.90 -24.39 6.63
CA ARG A 110 12.22 -24.98 6.87
C ARG A 110 12.07 -26.17 7.83
N PHE A 111 13.11 -26.98 7.98
CA PHE A 111 13.10 -28.26 8.68
C PHE A 111 12.36 -28.29 10.03
N TYR A 112 12.45 -27.20 10.82
CA TYR A 112 11.82 -27.11 12.15
C TYR A 112 10.98 -25.86 12.34
N VAL A 113 10.78 -25.08 11.28
CA VAL A 113 10.08 -23.79 11.39
C VAL A 113 9.13 -23.67 10.21
N VAL A 114 7.85 -23.50 10.54
CA VAL A 114 6.79 -23.25 9.55
C VAL A 114 5.98 -22.05 10.05
N GLY A 115 5.69 -21.09 9.20
CA GLY A 115 4.90 -19.91 9.53
C GLY A 115 5.12 -18.78 8.54
N PHE A 116 4.71 -17.60 8.91
CA PHE A 116 4.82 -16.41 8.09
C PHE A 116 5.83 -15.43 8.71
N ARG A 117 6.60 -14.78 7.87
CA ARG A 117 7.44 -13.66 8.26
C ARG A 117 7.07 -12.44 7.43
N LEU A 118 7.05 -11.27 8.05
CA LEU A 118 6.84 -10.04 7.32
C LEU A 118 8.07 -9.70 6.49
N ALA A 119 7.86 -9.35 5.22
CA ALA A 119 8.88 -8.82 4.34
C ALA A 119 8.49 -7.44 3.84
N THR A 120 9.50 -6.63 3.54
CA THR A 120 9.38 -5.44 2.71
C THR A 120 10.03 -5.69 1.37
N LEU A 121 9.35 -5.30 0.33
CA LEU A 121 9.85 -5.30 -1.04
C LEU A 121 9.92 -3.84 -1.51
N ASN A 122 11.10 -3.37 -1.81
CA ASN A 122 11.31 -2.06 -2.41
C ASN A 122 10.96 -2.14 -3.91
N VAL A 123 10.06 -1.26 -4.38
CA VAL A 123 9.62 -1.31 -5.78
C VAL A 123 10.66 -0.79 -6.76
N ASP A 124 11.65 -0.01 -6.32
CA ASP A 124 12.66 0.59 -7.19
C ASP A 124 13.77 -0.38 -7.62
N ASP A 125 14.23 -1.19 -6.67
CA ASP A 125 15.35 -2.12 -6.87
C ASP A 125 14.95 -3.59 -6.68
N LEU A 126 13.69 -3.84 -6.33
CA LEU A 126 13.10 -5.15 -6.07
C LEU A 126 13.81 -5.92 -4.93
N SER A 127 14.55 -5.22 -4.08
CA SER A 127 15.18 -5.81 -2.91
C SER A 127 14.14 -6.23 -1.87
N ILE A 128 14.40 -7.36 -1.20
CA ILE A 128 13.52 -7.89 -0.15
C ILE A 128 14.28 -7.90 1.17
N GLU A 129 13.64 -7.35 2.19
CA GLU A 129 14.12 -7.37 3.56
C GLU A 129 13.08 -8.01 4.47
N TYR A 130 13.51 -8.84 5.41
CA TYR A 130 12.63 -9.47 6.37
C TYR A 130 12.59 -8.67 7.68
N ILE A 131 11.39 -8.46 8.21
CA ILE A 131 11.15 -7.73 9.45
C ILE A 131 10.54 -8.66 10.50
N GLY A 132 10.96 -8.52 11.75
CA GLY A 132 10.42 -9.27 12.87
C GLY A 132 10.72 -10.77 12.83
N GLY A 133 10.01 -11.51 13.68
CA GLY A 133 10.09 -12.97 13.78
C GLY A 133 9.13 -13.71 12.84
N ILE A 134 9.08 -15.04 13.00
CA ILE A 134 8.11 -15.89 12.35
C ILE A 134 6.89 -16.01 13.25
N GLU A 135 5.72 -15.88 12.65
CA GLU A 135 4.41 -15.97 13.28
C GLU A 135 3.59 -17.07 12.61
N ASP A 136 2.60 -17.62 13.30
CA ASP A 136 1.69 -18.61 12.73
C ASP A 136 0.92 -18.06 11.53
N LEU A 137 0.56 -16.77 11.61
CA LEU A 137 -0.08 -15.99 10.57
C LEU A 137 0.38 -14.53 10.65
N ILE A 138 0.43 -13.85 9.52
CA ILE A 138 0.52 -12.39 9.44
C ILE A 138 -0.64 -11.89 8.60
N TYR A 139 -1.65 -11.33 9.25
CA TYR A 139 -2.80 -10.69 8.62
C TYR A 139 -2.65 -9.18 8.75
N LEU A 140 -2.14 -8.55 7.72
CA LEU A 140 -1.84 -7.13 7.72
C LEU A 140 -3.10 -6.29 7.89
N LYS A 141 -3.04 -5.31 8.78
CA LYS A 141 -4.15 -4.40 9.09
C LYS A 141 -3.91 -3.02 8.50
N GLU A 142 -2.86 -2.34 8.94
CA GLU A 142 -2.59 -0.94 8.57
C GLU A 142 -1.17 -0.52 8.94
N ILE A 143 -0.74 0.61 8.37
CA ILE A 143 0.47 1.32 8.80
C ILE A 143 0.04 2.65 9.41
N LYS A 144 0.50 2.94 10.63
CA LYS A 144 0.30 4.21 11.33
C LYS A 144 1.63 4.77 11.81
N GLY A 145 1.99 5.95 11.32
CA GLY A 145 3.30 6.54 11.57
C GLY A 145 4.41 5.64 11.07
N ASN A 146 5.30 5.23 11.97
CA ASN A 146 6.39 4.31 11.68
C ASN A 146 6.13 2.88 12.21
N ARG A 147 4.89 2.47 12.34
CA ARG A 147 4.50 1.13 12.81
C ARG A 147 3.55 0.45 11.86
N ILE A 148 3.78 -0.84 11.63
CA ILE A 148 2.88 -1.73 10.92
C ILE A 148 2.15 -2.61 11.93
N TYR A 149 0.83 -2.69 11.79
CA TYR A 149 -0.06 -3.45 12.64
C TYR A 149 -0.59 -4.66 11.88
N PHE A 150 -0.66 -5.80 12.55
CA PHE A 150 -1.16 -7.04 11.98
C PHE A 150 -1.73 -7.96 13.06
N TYR A 151 -2.58 -8.90 12.64
CA TYR A 151 -3.07 -9.97 13.49
C TYR A 151 -2.28 -11.25 13.24
N THR A 152 -2.13 -12.06 14.27
CA THR A 152 -1.45 -13.36 14.18
C THR A 152 -2.41 -14.54 14.05
N ASP A 153 -3.70 -14.25 13.92
CA ASP A 153 -4.76 -15.23 13.71
C ASP A 153 -5.87 -14.68 12.80
N ILE A 154 -6.63 -15.58 12.18
CA ILE A 154 -7.69 -15.25 11.22
C ILE A 154 -8.89 -14.56 11.89
N TYR A 155 -9.11 -14.79 13.17
CA TYR A 155 -10.21 -14.21 13.93
C TYR A 155 -9.91 -12.81 14.45
N LYS A 156 -8.69 -12.29 14.19
CA LYS A 156 -8.22 -10.96 14.62
C LYS A 156 -8.22 -10.80 16.13
N SER A 157 -7.97 -11.89 16.86
CA SER A 157 -7.97 -11.91 18.33
C SER A 157 -6.67 -11.39 18.93
N THR A 158 -5.55 -11.57 18.23
CA THR A 158 -4.21 -11.17 18.70
C THR A 158 -3.57 -10.17 17.74
N GLU A 159 -3.49 -8.92 18.16
CA GLU A 159 -2.84 -7.84 17.40
C GLU A 159 -1.39 -7.67 17.84
N LYS A 160 -0.49 -7.53 16.88
CA LYS A 160 0.93 -7.19 17.06
C LYS A 160 1.30 -5.98 16.20
N ASN A 161 2.45 -5.37 16.50
CA ASN A 161 3.02 -4.34 15.66
C ASN A 161 4.53 -4.43 15.62
N LEU A 162 5.12 -3.88 14.56
CA LEU A 162 6.57 -3.74 14.36
C LEU A 162 6.90 -2.31 13.98
N THR A 163 8.05 -1.84 14.43
CA THR A 163 8.59 -0.53 14.02
C THR A 163 9.23 -0.65 12.65
N LEU A 164 8.92 0.30 11.77
CA LEU A 164 9.52 0.45 10.44
C LEU A 164 10.70 1.42 10.53
N TYR A 165 11.82 1.07 9.89
CA TYR A 165 13.05 1.88 9.85
C TYR A 165 13.30 2.40 8.44
#